data_992648caea976ee9310d2e4b3fa8d69c
#
_entry.id   992648caea976ee9310d2e4b3fa8d69c
#
_cell.length_a   1.000
_cell.length_b   1.000
_cell.length_c   1.000
_cell.angle_alpha   90.00
_cell.angle_beta   90.00
_cell.angle_gamma   90.00
#
_symmetry.space_group_name_H-M   'P 1'
#
loop_
_entity.id
_entity.type
_entity.pdbx_description
1 polymer ?
#
loop_
_entity_poly.entity_id
_entity_poly.type
_entity_poly.pdbx_seq_one_letter_code
_entity_poly.pdbx_strand_id
1 'polypeptide(L)'
;LTSRGLGDVYKRQGAAQAMIDKAVSYSKERKQFNRAIGSFQAVKHMCAEMVAELEPCYSLVWHAAHSFDKDENDARLMACHAKSHVSDVSKKVSKKATEVHGGMGFTDLLGLHFWFKRIGLNRQLLGAPEIIRNEAAKIQGL
;
A
#
# COMPACT_ATOMS: atom_id res chain seq x y z
N LEU A 1 4.49 18.89 -1.37
CA LEU A 1 4.62 17.85 -0.35
C LEU A 1 5.92 18.08 0.42
N THR A 2 5.84 18.29 1.71
CA THR A 2 6.99 18.42 2.62
C THR A 2 7.54 17.05 3.01
N SER A 3 8.70 17.00 3.70
CA SER A 3 9.25 15.76 4.28
C SER A 3 8.22 14.97 5.12
N ARG A 4 7.25 15.65 5.74
CA ARG A 4 6.12 15.02 6.44
C ARG A 4 5.21 14.22 5.47
N GLY A 5 5.05 14.68 4.24
CA GLY A 5 4.29 13.96 3.21
C GLY A 5 4.92 12.62 2.85
N LEU A 6 6.23 12.56 2.69
CA LEU A 6 6.96 11.30 2.48
C LEU A 6 6.90 10.37 3.70
N GLY A 7 6.94 10.92 4.93
CA GLY A 7 6.75 10.14 6.14
C GLY A 7 5.39 9.43 6.19
N ASP A 8 4.33 10.07 5.70
CA ASP A 8 2.99 9.45 5.57
C ASP A 8 2.98 8.32 4.52
N VAL A 9 3.67 8.51 3.39
CA VAL A 9 3.80 7.49 2.34
C VAL A 9 4.54 6.25 2.86
N TYR A 10 5.65 6.46 3.55
CA TYR A 10 6.45 5.38 4.16
C TYR A 10 5.65 4.57 5.20
N LYS A 11 4.91 5.26 6.08
CA LYS A 11 4.04 4.60 7.08
C LYS A 11 2.96 3.73 6.43
N ARG A 12 2.42 4.17 5.31
CA ARG A 12 1.40 3.45 4.56
C ARG A 12 1.96 2.20 3.91
N GLN A 13 3.15 2.30 3.34
CA GLN A 13 3.89 1.19 2.77
C GLN A 13 4.15 0.11 3.83
N GLY A 14 4.63 0.50 5.03
CA GLY A 14 4.81 -0.42 6.15
C GLY A 14 3.50 -1.07 6.61
N ALA A 15 2.38 -0.33 6.61
CA ALA A 15 1.06 -0.89 6.93
C ALA A 15 0.60 -1.91 5.88
N ALA A 16 0.84 -1.66 4.59
CA ALA A 16 0.53 -2.59 3.51
C ALA A 16 1.39 -3.87 3.63
N GLN A 17 2.69 -3.73 3.92
CA GLN A 17 3.58 -4.87 4.15
C GLN A 17 3.09 -5.74 5.31
N ALA A 18 2.72 -5.14 6.44
CA ALA A 18 2.19 -5.87 7.59
C ALA A 18 0.90 -6.66 7.26
N MET A 19 0.06 -6.13 6.36
CA MET A 19 -1.12 -6.85 5.90
C MET A 19 -0.77 -8.03 4.99
N ILE A 20 0.25 -7.90 4.12
CA ILE A 20 0.77 -9.00 3.31
C ILE A 20 1.30 -10.12 4.22
N ASP A 21 2.14 -9.78 5.19
CA ASP A 21 2.75 -10.74 6.10
C ASP A 21 1.68 -11.52 6.87
N LYS A 22 0.66 -10.82 7.39
CA LYS A 22 -0.50 -11.45 8.04
C LYS A 22 -1.27 -12.38 7.10
N ALA A 23 -1.53 -11.95 5.86
CA ALA A 23 -2.25 -12.77 4.87
C ALA A 23 -1.48 -14.04 4.50
N VAL A 24 -0.17 -13.91 4.30
CA VAL A 24 0.72 -15.04 4.00
C VAL A 24 0.77 -16.03 5.17
N SER A 25 0.94 -15.53 6.42
CA SER A 25 0.94 -16.38 7.61
C SER A 25 -0.39 -17.12 7.76
N TYR A 26 -1.51 -16.38 7.70
CA TYR A 26 -2.84 -16.96 7.77
C TYR A 26 -3.08 -18.04 6.70
N SER A 27 -2.62 -17.78 5.47
CA SER A 27 -2.77 -18.74 4.36
C SER A 27 -2.04 -20.07 4.57
N LYS A 28 -0.95 -20.06 5.35
CA LYS A 28 -0.18 -21.26 5.71
C LYS A 28 -0.82 -22.05 6.86
N GLU A 29 -1.53 -21.38 7.76
CA GLU A 29 -2.10 -21.97 8.98
C GLU A 29 -3.55 -22.43 8.77
N ARG A 30 -4.36 -21.61 8.09
CA ARG A 30 -5.78 -21.89 7.87
C ARG A 30 -5.97 -23.06 6.93
N LYS A 31 -6.76 -24.05 7.37
CA LYS A 31 -7.08 -25.25 6.57
C LYS A 31 -8.53 -25.17 6.08
N GLN A 32 -8.74 -25.53 4.84
CA GLN A 32 -10.03 -25.81 4.20
C GLN A 32 -9.84 -26.97 3.22
N PHE A 33 -10.86 -27.81 3.06
CA PHE A 33 -10.78 -29.01 2.22
C PHE A 33 -9.54 -29.89 2.55
N ASN A 34 -9.28 -30.10 3.84
CA ASN A 34 -8.18 -30.89 4.41
C ASN A 34 -6.75 -30.43 4.05
N ARG A 35 -6.57 -29.19 3.59
CA ARG A 35 -5.24 -28.64 3.30
C ARG A 35 -5.17 -27.13 3.62
N ALA A 36 -3.95 -26.62 3.76
CA ALA A 36 -3.74 -25.18 3.95
C ALA A 36 -4.31 -24.37 2.77
N ILE A 37 -4.99 -23.25 3.05
CA ILE A 37 -5.58 -22.43 1.97
C ILE A 37 -4.52 -21.87 1.03
N GLY A 38 -3.30 -21.60 1.52
CA GLY A 38 -2.15 -21.19 0.70
C GLY A 38 -1.69 -22.25 -0.32
N SER A 39 -2.18 -23.49 -0.26
CA SER A 39 -1.94 -24.49 -1.29
C SER A 39 -2.79 -24.30 -2.54
N PHE A 40 -3.88 -23.53 -2.45
CA PHE A 40 -4.75 -23.24 -3.60
C PHE A 40 -4.13 -22.16 -4.48
N GLN A 41 -4.17 -22.35 -5.80
CA GLN A 41 -3.56 -21.46 -6.77
C GLN A 41 -4.10 -20.03 -6.67
N ALA A 42 -5.42 -19.86 -6.48
CA ALA A 42 -6.04 -18.55 -6.35
C ALA A 42 -5.45 -17.75 -5.17
N VAL A 43 -5.24 -18.39 -4.01
CA VAL A 43 -4.66 -17.73 -2.82
C VAL A 43 -3.19 -17.41 -3.05
N LYS A 44 -2.42 -18.33 -3.68
CA LYS A 44 -1.03 -18.06 -4.07
C LYS A 44 -0.91 -16.83 -4.97
N HIS A 45 -1.76 -16.75 -5.98
CA HIS A 45 -1.76 -15.60 -6.91
C HIS A 45 -2.10 -14.31 -6.19
N MET A 46 -3.12 -14.30 -5.31
CA MET A 46 -3.43 -13.09 -4.52
C MET A 46 -2.24 -12.63 -3.67
N CYS A 47 -1.54 -13.57 -3.02
CA CYS A 47 -0.35 -13.23 -2.24
C CYS A 47 0.79 -12.70 -3.12
N ALA A 48 1.05 -13.35 -4.25
CA ALA A 48 2.10 -12.94 -5.20
C ALA A 48 1.82 -11.55 -5.80
N GLU A 49 0.57 -11.29 -6.19
CA GLU A 49 0.15 -9.99 -6.73
C GLU A 49 0.30 -8.86 -5.71
N MET A 50 -0.03 -9.09 -4.43
CA MET A 50 0.16 -8.09 -3.39
C MET A 50 1.64 -7.69 -3.25
N VAL A 51 2.55 -8.66 -3.27
CA VAL A 51 3.99 -8.41 -3.21
C VAL A 51 4.46 -7.70 -4.47
N ALA A 52 4.07 -8.18 -5.65
CA ALA A 52 4.48 -7.60 -6.94
C ALA A 52 4.03 -6.13 -7.10
N GLU A 53 2.85 -5.77 -6.58
CA GLU A 53 2.36 -4.39 -6.60
C GLU A 53 3.07 -3.50 -5.55
N LEU A 54 3.40 -4.03 -4.36
CA LEU A 54 4.00 -3.23 -3.29
C LEU A 54 5.51 -3.03 -3.45
N GLU A 55 6.23 -4.02 -3.94
CA GLU A 55 7.69 -4.00 -4.05
C GLU A 55 8.22 -2.78 -4.83
N PRO A 56 7.69 -2.41 -6.01
CA PRO A 56 8.15 -1.23 -6.73
C PRO A 56 7.94 0.09 -5.96
N CYS A 57 7.01 0.12 -5.02
CA CYS A 57 6.73 1.30 -4.21
C CYS A 57 7.94 1.72 -3.35
N TYR A 58 8.79 0.76 -2.94
CA TYR A 58 10.00 1.06 -2.18
C TYR A 58 10.96 1.93 -2.99
N SER A 59 11.23 1.53 -4.23
CA SER A 59 12.10 2.29 -5.12
C SER A 59 11.54 3.68 -5.42
N LEU A 60 10.21 3.79 -5.61
CA LEU A 60 9.56 5.07 -5.87
C LEU A 60 9.68 6.03 -4.68
N VAL A 61 9.49 5.53 -3.45
CA VAL A 61 9.64 6.33 -2.22
C VAL A 61 11.09 6.76 -2.02
N TRP A 62 12.04 5.85 -2.25
CA TRP A 62 13.47 6.14 -2.21
C TRP A 62 13.86 7.21 -3.22
N HIS A 63 13.39 7.09 -4.45
CA HIS A 63 13.65 8.07 -5.50
C HIS A 63 13.10 9.44 -5.11
N ALA A 64 11.85 9.50 -4.64
CA ALA A 64 11.25 10.76 -4.17
C ALA A 64 12.03 11.38 -2.99
N ALA A 65 12.53 10.56 -2.06
CA ALA A 65 13.36 11.06 -0.96
C ALA A 65 14.69 11.61 -1.44
N HIS A 66 15.35 10.93 -2.37
CA HIS A 66 16.64 11.34 -2.92
C HIS A 66 16.57 12.61 -3.79
N SER A 67 15.43 12.82 -4.48
CA SER A 67 15.20 14.02 -5.29
C SER A 67 15.17 15.31 -4.46
N PHE A 68 14.85 15.25 -3.16
CA PHE A 68 14.87 16.42 -2.27
C PHE A 68 16.23 17.09 -2.15
N ASP A 69 17.30 16.35 -2.36
CA ASP A 69 18.67 16.86 -2.24
C ASP A 69 19.20 17.47 -3.55
N LYS A 70 18.42 17.38 -4.64
CA LYS A 70 18.89 17.75 -5.98
C LYS A 70 18.19 18.95 -6.59
N ASP A 71 16.89 18.88 -6.75
CA ASP A 71 16.04 19.91 -7.38
C ASP A 71 14.68 19.93 -6.73
N GLU A 72 14.24 21.13 -6.31
CA GLU A 72 12.97 21.32 -5.62
C GLU A 72 11.75 20.96 -6.50
N ASN A 73 11.78 21.28 -7.79
CA ASN A 73 10.69 20.97 -8.71
C ASN A 73 10.58 19.46 -8.99
N ASP A 74 11.72 18.79 -9.22
CA ASP A 74 11.77 17.34 -9.38
C ASP A 74 11.35 16.64 -8.10
N ALA A 75 11.83 17.09 -6.94
CA ALA A 75 11.44 16.57 -5.63
C ALA A 75 9.94 16.64 -5.40
N ARG A 76 9.30 17.76 -5.73
CA ARG A 76 7.86 17.95 -5.58
C ARG A 76 7.07 17.03 -6.50
N LEU A 77 7.48 16.89 -7.74
CA LEU A 77 6.86 16.01 -8.71
C LEU A 77 6.97 14.54 -8.29
N MET A 78 8.17 14.09 -7.91
CA MET A 78 8.41 12.72 -7.45
C MET A 78 7.65 12.40 -6.16
N ALA A 79 7.53 13.35 -5.24
CA ALA A 79 6.71 13.20 -4.05
C ALA A 79 5.21 13.04 -4.39
N CYS A 80 4.70 13.76 -5.38
CA CYS A 80 3.32 13.59 -5.88
C CYS A 80 3.12 12.19 -6.48
N HIS A 81 4.05 11.71 -7.29
CA HIS A 81 4.00 10.37 -7.86
C HIS A 81 4.01 9.29 -6.77
N ALA A 82 4.95 9.37 -5.83
CA ALA A 82 5.04 8.43 -4.72
C ALA A 82 3.75 8.43 -3.88
N LYS A 83 3.25 9.60 -3.50
CA LYS A 83 2.03 9.75 -2.68
C LYS A 83 0.80 9.16 -3.38
N SER A 84 0.57 9.47 -4.63
CA SER A 84 -0.61 9.00 -5.37
C SER A 84 -0.54 7.49 -5.63
N HIS A 85 0.59 6.99 -6.12
CA HIS A 85 0.77 5.59 -6.47
C HIS A 85 0.71 4.66 -5.24
N VAL A 86 1.50 4.94 -4.20
CA VAL A 86 1.51 4.13 -2.96
C VAL A 86 0.14 4.15 -2.27
N SER A 87 -0.62 5.24 -2.40
CA SER A 87 -2.00 5.29 -1.88
C SER A 87 -2.92 4.26 -2.52
N ASP A 88 -2.86 4.12 -3.83
CA ASP A 88 -3.70 3.19 -4.57
C ASP A 88 -3.24 1.75 -4.39
N VAL A 89 -1.94 1.49 -4.45
CA VAL A 89 -1.37 0.17 -4.19
C VAL A 89 -1.72 -0.32 -2.79
N SER A 90 -1.51 0.50 -1.76
CA SER A 90 -1.82 0.12 -0.37
C SER A 90 -3.30 -0.19 -0.17
N LYS A 91 -4.21 0.54 -0.84
CA LYS A 91 -5.65 0.26 -0.83
C LYS A 91 -5.96 -1.09 -1.48
N LYS A 92 -5.34 -1.40 -2.63
CA LYS A 92 -5.52 -2.71 -3.29
C LYS A 92 -5.00 -3.85 -2.42
N VAL A 93 -3.79 -3.71 -1.88
CA VAL A 93 -3.18 -4.69 -0.97
C VAL A 93 -4.08 -4.94 0.24
N SER A 94 -4.60 -3.88 0.87
CA SER A 94 -5.47 -4.05 2.05
C SER A 94 -6.74 -4.83 1.73
N LYS A 95 -7.35 -4.61 0.56
CA LYS A 95 -8.52 -5.38 0.11
C LYS A 95 -8.17 -6.85 -0.12
N LYS A 96 -7.13 -7.14 -0.91
CA LYS A 96 -6.70 -8.51 -1.21
C LYS A 96 -6.28 -9.27 0.06
N ALA A 97 -5.57 -8.61 0.98
CA ALA A 97 -5.22 -9.23 2.25
C ALA A 97 -6.47 -9.61 3.06
N THR A 98 -7.50 -8.76 3.09
CA THR A 98 -8.79 -9.08 3.73
C THR A 98 -9.49 -10.26 3.01
N GLU A 99 -9.46 -10.31 1.69
CA GLU A 99 -10.03 -11.41 0.89
C GLU A 99 -9.34 -12.75 1.19
N VAL A 100 -8.01 -12.77 1.34
CA VAL A 100 -7.25 -13.98 1.74
C VAL A 100 -7.72 -14.51 3.09
N HIS A 101 -8.08 -13.64 4.03
CA HIS A 101 -8.61 -14.04 5.33
C HIS A 101 -10.09 -14.45 5.28
N GLY A 102 -10.80 -14.18 4.18
CA GLY A 102 -12.22 -14.46 4.05
C GLY A 102 -13.07 -13.78 5.12
N GLY A 103 -14.10 -14.45 5.62
CA GLY A 103 -14.97 -13.91 6.67
C GLY A 103 -14.22 -13.46 7.94
N MET A 104 -13.13 -14.14 8.29
CA MET A 104 -12.30 -13.76 9.44
C MET A 104 -11.63 -12.40 9.28
N GLY A 105 -11.35 -11.97 8.05
CA GLY A 105 -10.75 -10.66 7.76
C GLY A 105 -11.62 -9.46 8.15
N PHE A 106 -12.92 -9.67 8.30
CA PHE A 106 -13.88 -8.64 8.71
C PHE A 106 -14.13 -8.61 10.22
N THR A 107 -13.58 -9.56 10.97
CA THR A 107 -13.75 -9.65 12.41
C THR A 107 -12.67 -8.86 13.15
N ASP A 108 -12.97 -8.48 14.39
CA ASP A 108 -12.01 -7.81 15.28
C ASP A 108 -10.89 -8.74 15.75
N LEU A 109 -11.09 -10.06 15.66
CA LEU A 109 -10.19 -11.09 16.19
C LEU A 109 -8.77 -11.03 15.61
N LEU A 110 -8.64 -10.71 14.31
CA LEU A 110 -7.35 -10.66 13.62
C LEU A 110 -6.75 -9.25 13.55
N GLY A 111 -7.50 -8.24 13.97
CA GLY A 111 -7.05 -6.85 13.99
C GLY A 111 -6.75 -6.24 12.61
N LEU A 112 -7.15 -6.87 11.50
CA LEU A 112 -6.93 -6.37 10.14
C LEU A 112 -7.62 -5.04 9.89
N HIS A 113 -8.78 -4.83 10.49
CA HIS A 113 -9.55 -3.60 10.36
C HIS A 113 -8.77 -2.36 10.83
N PHE A 114 -7.86 -2.48 11.81
CA PHE A 114 -7.00 -1.37 12.22
C PHE A 114 -6.07 -0.93 11.09
N TRP A 115 -5.44 -1.87 10.41
CA TRP A 115 -4.58 -1.60 9.26
C TRP A 115 -5.36 -1.04 8.09
N PHE A 116 -6.51 -1.62 7.80
CA PHE A 116 -7.40 -1.15 6.74
C PHE A 116 -7.85 0.31 6.97
N LYS A 117 -8.32 0.62 8.18
CA LYS A 117 -8.71 1.99 8.58
C LYS A 117 -7.53 2.95 8.52
N ARG A 118 -6.34 2.52 8.98
CA ARG A 118 -5.11 3.31 8.93
C ARG A 118 -4.71 3.66 7.50
N ILE A 119 -4.76 2.70 6.59
CA ILE A 119 -4.47 2.91 5.16
C ILE A 119 -5.49 3.87 4.56
N GLY A 120 -6.78 3.71 4.88
CA GLY A 120 -7.85 4.59 4.43
C GLY A 120 -7.67 6.04 4.92
N LEU A 121 -7.36 6.23 6.20
CA LEU A 121 -7.06 7.55 6.77
C LEU A 121 -5.85 8.18 6.08
N ASN A 122 -4.73 7.46 6.01
CA ASN A 122 -3.50 7.95 5.42
C ASN A 122 -3.68 8.30 3.93
N ARG A 123 -4.64 7.67 3.22
CA ARG A 123 -4.97 8.02 1.83
C ARG A 123 -5.48 9.46 1.71
N GLN A 124 -6.20 9.96 2.70
CA GLN A 124 -6.78 11.30 2.71
C GLN A 124 -5.82 12.36 3.30
N LEU A 125 -4.95 11.95 4.20
CA LEU A 125 -3.99 12.87 4.82
C LEU A 125 -3.09 13.53 3.78
N LEU A 126 -2.91 14.85 3.91
CA LEU A 126 -2.07 15.67 3.03
C LEU A 126 -2.49 15.64 1.54
N GLY A 127 -3.74 15.38 1.28
CA GLY A 127 -4.33 15.35 -0.05
C GLY A 127 -4.64 13.93 -0.57
N ALA A 128 -5.85 13.76 -1.08
CA ALA A 128 -6.25 12.53 -1.75
C ALA A 128 -5.46 12.33 -3.05
N PRO A 129 -5.28 11.09 -3.53
CA PRO A 129 -4.49 10.81 -4.75
C PRO A 129 -4.95 11.60 -5.98
N GLU A 130 -6.23 11.88 -6.09
CA GLU A 130 -6.82 12.63 -7.20
C GLU A 130 -6.32 14.10 -7.18
N ILE A 131 -6.30 14.73 -6.00
CA ILE A 131 -5.80 16.11 -5.82
C ILE A 131 -4.29 16.14 -6.09
N ILE A 132 -3.56 15.16 -5.59
CA ILE A 132 -2.11 15.05 -5.77
C ILE A 132 -1.73 14.84 -7.23
N ARG A 133 -2.51 14.08 -8.01
CA ARG A 133 -2.30 13.93 -9.46
C ARG A 133 -2.53 15.24 -10.22
N ASN A 134 -3.56 16.00 -9.84
CA ASN A 134 -3.79 17.32 -10.42
C ASN A 134 -2.63 18.29 -10.12
N GLU A 135 -2.05 18.20 -8.92
CA GLU A 135 -0.85 18.97 -8.58
C GLU A 135 0.35 18.56 -9.44
N ALA A 136 0.58 17.24 -9.61
CA ALA A 136 1.63 16.74 -10.48
C ALA A 136 1.46 17.20 -11.94
N ALA A 137 0.24 17.18 -12.47
CA ALA A 137 -0.06 17.67 -13.82
C ALA A 137 0.29 19.17 -13.98
N LYS A 138 -0.09 20.01 -13.02
CA LYS A 138 0.26 21.44 -13.02
C LYS A 138 1.77 21.69 -13.00
N ILE A 139 2.52 20.90 -12.23
CA ILE A 139 4.00 21.01 -12.20
C ILE A 139 4.60 20.70 -13.58
N GLN A 140 3.97 19.79 -14.34
CA GLN A 140 4.39 19.43 -15.69
C GLN A 140 3.85 20.34 -16.78
N GLY A 141 3.07 21.38 -16.44
CA GLY A 141 2.49 22.33 -17.40
C GLY A 141 1.25 21.81 -18.12
N LEU A 142 0.55 20.83 -17.56
CA LEU A 142 -0.69 20.25 -18.06
C LEU A 142 -1.92 20.85 -17.38
#